data_78c214a509492683992082db21c162ac
#
_entry.id   78c214a509492683992082db21c162ac
#
_cell.length_a   1.000
_cell.length_b   1.000
_cell.length_c   1.000
_cell.angle_alpha   90.00
_cell.angle_beta   90.00
_cell.angle_gamma   90.00
#
_symmetry.space_group_name_H-M   'P 1'
#
loop_
_entity.id
_entity.type
_entity.pdbx_description
1 polymer ?
#
loop_
_entity_poly.entity_id
_entity_poly.type
_entity_poly.pdbx_seq_one_letter_code
_entity_poly.pdbx_strand_id
1 'polypeptide(L)'
;EKGFDSEANRNHLVTALEEVLADACASGISIGFEPEPGMVIESLADWRWLREQVTGTALGLTLDLGHLAVTESAPLEVSMATVIEDVIHVHVDDCKDGVHQHLEPGAGEIDFGPLLQLLVEQGYSGLALVELSRDSHRAPELIERTIRYLQVAEAEVNSRTGNNSRKGPV
;
A
#
# COMPACT_ATOMS: atom_id res chain seq x y z
N GLU A 1 20.52 -11.87 -13.68
CA GLU A 1 20.91 -10.44 -13.73
C GLU A 1 19.66 -9.60 -13.70
N LYS A 2 19.44 -8.82 -12.64
CA LYS A 2 18.33 -7.86 -12.52
C LYS A 2 18.60 -6.71 -13.51
N GLY A 3 18.20 -6.88 -14.76
CA GLY A 3 18.43 -5.90 -15.83
C GLY A 3 17.65 -4.61 -15.68
N PHE A 4 16.79 -4.50 -14.65
CA PHE A 4 15.95 -3.34 -14.41
C PHE A 4 16.54 -2.34 -13.43
N ASP A 5 17.39 -2.75 -12.49
CA ASP A 5 17.98 -1.87 -11.47
C ASP A 5 19.33 -1.30 -11.95
N SER A 6 19.30 -0.47 -12.97
CA SER A 6 20.45 0.32 -13.40
C SER A 6 20.26 1.79 -13.03
N GLU A 7 21.36 2.48 -12.71
CA GLU A 7 21.34 3.93 -12.50
C GLU A 7 20.68 4.67 -13.67
N ALA A 8 20.89 4.20 -14.89
CA ALA A 8 20.23 4.75 -16.08
C ALA A 8 18.71 4.61 -16.03
N ASN A 9 18.19 3.45 -15.62
CA ASN A 9 16.74 3.23 -15.49
C ASN A 9 16.14 4.08 -14.37
N ARG A 10 16.83 4.21 -13.24
CA ARG A 10 16.41 5.10 -12.14
C ARG A 10 16.35 6.56 -12.61
N ASN A 11 17.36 7.04 -13.34
CA ASN A 11 17.38 8.40 -13.88
C ASN A 11 16.27 8.64 -14.91
N HIS A 12 16.00 7.68 -15.78
CA HIS A 12 14.89 7.75 -16.72
C HIS A 12 13.54 7.82 -16.00
N LEU A 13 13.35 6.99 -14.95
CA LEU A 13 12.13 7.01 -14.16
C LEU A 13 11.92 8.38 -13.51
N VAL A 14 12.95 8.94 -12.86
CA VAL A 14 12.85 10.26 -12.22
C VAL A 14 12.46 11.32 -13.24
N THR A 15 13.13 11.36 -14.41
CA THR A 15 12.83 12.34 -15.47
C THR A 15 11.38 12.22 -15.95
N ALA A 16 10.92 11.01 -16.26
CA ALA A 16 9.56 10.78 -16.72
C ALA A 16 8.52 11.12 -15.64
N LEU A 17 8.83 10.80 -14.39
CA LEU A 17 7.93 11.07 -13.27
C LEU A 17 7.81 12.57 -13.00
N GLU A 18 8.88 13.34 -13.11
CA GLU A 18 8.83 14.81 -12.95
C GLU A 18 7.94 15.46 -14.01
N GLU A 19 7.96 14.99 -15.27
CA GLU A 19 7.06 15.47 -16.32
C GLU A 19 5.59 15.19 -15.97
N VAL A 20 5.28 13.97 -15.55
CA VAL A 20 3.92 13.57 -15.14
C VAL A 20 3.45 14.35 -13.91
N LEU A 21 4.33 14.54 -12.93
CA LEU A 21 4.01 15.29 -11.71
C LEU A 21 3.75 16.77 -11.96
N ALA A 22 4.43 17.37 -12.94
CA ALA A 22 4.17 18.76 -13.33
C ALA A 22 2.73 18.91 -13.88
N ASP A 23 2.30 18.00 -14.73
CA ASP A 23 0.94 18.00 -15.30
C ASP A 23 -0.12 17.66 -14.23
N ALA A 24 0.16 16.72 -13.35
CA ALA A 24 -0.71 16.36 -12.24
C ALA A 24 -0.91 17.54 -11.28
N CYS A 25 0.17 18.21 -10.90
CA CYS A 25 0.13 19.40 -10.05
C CYS A 25 -0.71 20.51 -10.69
N ALA A 26 -0.48 20.78 -11.99
CA ALA A 26 -1.26 21.80 -12.73
C ALA A 26 -2.77 21.45 -12.80
N SER A 27 -3.09 20.17 -12.73
CA SER A 27 -4.48 19.66 -12.78
C SER A 27 -5.09 19.45 -11.39
N GLY A 28 -4.37 19.66 -10.31
CA GLY A 28 -4.82 19.40 -8.94
C GLY A 28 -5.01 17.91 -8.63
N ILE A 29 -4.23 17.03 -9.29
CA ILE A 29 -4.29 15.58 -9.14
C ILE A 29 -3.07 15.11 -8.36
N SER A 30 -3.25 14.14 -7.45
CA SER A 30 -2.16 13.43 -6.81
C SER A 30 -1.88 12.11 -7.54
N ILE A 31 -0.61 11.75 -7.64
CA ILE A 31 -0.14 10.48 -8.22
C ILE A 31 0.33 9.58 -7.07
N GLY A 32 -0.28 8.42 -6.92
CA GLY A 32 0.22 7.36 -6.05
C GLY A 32 1.23 6.51 -6.81
N PHE A 33 2.48 6.51 -6.36
CA PHE A 33 3.49 5.61 -6.89
C PHE A 33 3.48 4.32 -6.08
N GLU A 34 3.49 3.19 -6.75
CA GLU A 34 3.47 1.87 -6.15
C GLU A 34 4.82 1.16 -6.36
N PRO A 35 5.61 0.94 -5.30
CA PRO A 35 6.76 0.06 -5.36
C PRO A 35 6.33 -1.38 -5.64
N GLU A 36 6.93 -2.00 -6.65
CA GLU A 36 6.53 -3.33 -7.15
C GLU A 36 7.70 -4.31 -7.10
N PRO A 37 7.55 -5.49 -6.46
CA PRO A 37 8.60 -6.52 -6.43
C PRO A 37 9.15 -6.86 -7.80
N GLY A 38 10.47 -6.78 -7.96
CA GLY A 38 11.17 -7.06 -9.23
C GLY A 38 11.28 -5.85 -10.17
N MET A 39 10.71 -4.71 -9.84
CA MET A 39 10.82 -3.46 -10.62
C MET A 39 11.99 -2.58 -10.14
N VAL A 40 12.17 -1.42 -10.78
CA VAL A 40 13.25 -0.45 -10.45
C VAL A 40 13.11 0.11 -9.04
N ILE A 41 11.88 0.31 -8.60
CA ILE A 41 11.50 0.70 -7.25
C ILE A 41 10.67 -0.45 -6.70
N GLU A 42 11.28 -1.28 -5.84
CA GLU A 42 10.63 -2.50 -5.32
C GLU A 42 10.38 -2.47 -3.82
N SER A 43 11.14 -1.67 -3.07
CA SER A 43 11.13 -1.64 -1.61
C SER A 43 10.82 -0.25 -1.05
N LEU A 44 10.53 -0.17 0.26
CA LEU A 44 10.40 1.12 0.93
C LEU A 44 11.72 1.91 0.97
N ALA A 45 12.86 1.25 0.90
CA ALA A 45 14.15 1.93 0.75
C ALA A 45 14.26 2.60 -0.62
N ASP A 46 13.82 1.92 -1.69
CA ASP A 46 13.77 2.50 -3.03
C ASP A 46 12.75 3.63 -3.13
N TRP A 47 11.58 3.49 -2.47
CA TRP A 47 10.60 4.57 -2.37
C TRP A 47 11.21 5.85 -1.76
N ARG A 48 11.89 5.74 -0.63
CA ARG A 48 12.53 6.90 0.01
C ARG A 48 13.56 7.54 -0.91
N TRP A 49 14.38 6.70 -1.58
CA TRP A 49 15.32 7.21 -2.58
C TRP A 49 14.58 7.98 -3.69
N LEU A 50 13.52 7.40 -4.28
CA LEU A 50 12.74 8.05 -5.33
C LEU A 50 12.15 9.37 -4.84
N ARG A 51 11.58 9.38 -3.65
CA ARG A 51 10.95 10.56 -3.04
C ARG A 51 11.93 11.71 -2.84
N GLU A 52 13.19 11.42 -2.57
CA GLU A 52 14.27 12.39 -2.46
C GLU A 52 14.73 12.96 -3.82
N GLN A 53 14.55 12.22 -4.91
CA GLN A 53 14.95 12.63 -6.25
C GLN A 53 13.93 13.57 -6.92
N VAL A 54 12.67 13.49 -6.55
CA VAL A 54 11.60 14.27 -7.19
C VAL A 54 11.18 15.46 -6.34
N THR A 55 10.92 16.59 -6.99
CA THR A 55 10.55 17.86 -6.31
C THR A 55 9.04 18.08 -6.23
N GLY A 56 8.26 17.29 -6.93
CA GLY A 56 6.81 17.46 -7.03
C GLY A 56 6.07 17.14 -5.73
N THR A 57 5.13 17.99 -5.33
CA THR A 57 4.25 17.78 -4.16
C THR A 57 3.04 16.88 -4.48
N ALA A 58 2.81 16.58 -5.76
CA ALA A 58 1.71 15.74 -6.21
C ALA A 58 2.00 14.23 -6.09
N LEU A 59 3.21 13.84 -5.66
CA LEU A 59 3.61 12.45 -5.47
C LEU A 59 3.29 11.98 -4.06
N GLY A 60 2.56 10.88 -3.97
CA GLY A 60 2.34 10.11 -2.75
C GLY A 60 2.60 8.63 -2.99
N LEU A 61 2.51 7.84 -1.93
CA LEU A 61 2.72 6.40 -1.95
C LEU A 61 1.40 5.66 -2.10
N THR A 62 1.29 4.78 -3.08
CA THR A 62 0.36 3.65 -3.05
C THR A 62 1.07 2.50 -2.36
N LEU A 63 0.60 2.16 -1.16
CA LEU A 63 1.19 1.09 -0.37
C LEU A 63 0.40 -0.19 -0.59
N ASP A 64 1.01 -1.15 -1.27
CA ASP A 64 0.49 -2.50 -1.39
C ASP A 64 1.00 -3.37 -0.25
N LEU A 65 0.08 -4.02 0.48
CA LEU A 65 0.41 -4.79 1.68
C LEU A 65 1.05 -6.14 1.36
N GLY A 66 0.72 -6.74 0.21
CA GLY A 66 1.37 -7.94 -0.29
C GLY A 66 2.80 -7.66 -0.75
N HIS A 67 3.03 -6.54 -1.47
CA HIS A 67 4.38 -6.10 -1.85
C HIS A 67 5.25 -5.83 -0.63
N LEU A 68 4.68 -5.15 0.39
CA LEU A 68 5.36 -4.91 1.66
C LEU A 68 5.81 -6.22 2.30
N ALA A 69 4.96 -7.24 2.33
CA ALA A 69 5.27 -8.53 2.93
C ALA A 69 6.34 -9.33 2.15
N VAL A 70 6.48 -9.07 0.85
CA VAL A 70 7.50 -9.72 0.00
C VAL A 70 8.86 -9.02 0.08
N THR A 71 8.87 -7.70 0.23
CA THR A 71 10.10 -6.89 0.09
C THR A 71 10.73 -6.50 1.41
N GLU A 72 9.96 -6.42 2.50
CA GLU A 72 10.46 -5.96 3.78
C GLU A 72 10.77 -7.13 4.74
N SER A 73 11.88 -7.02 5.46
CA SER A 73 12.31 -8.06 6.42
C SER A 73 11.90 -7.77 7.87
N ALA A 74 11.53 -6.54 8.18
CA ALA A 74 11.01 -6.15 9.49
C ALA A 74 9.51 -6.47 9.60
N PRO A 75 8.93 -6.48 10.82
CA PRO A 75 7.48 -6.57 10.98
C PRO A 75 6.75 -5.52 10.13
N LEU A 76 5.66 -5.90 9.48
CA LEU A 76 5.03 -5.08 8.44
C LEU A 76 4.53 -3.75 9.00
N GLU A 77 3.95 -3.75 10.20
CA GLU A 77 3.50 -2.54 10.88
C GLU A 77 4.67 -1.58 11.21
N VAL A 78 5.87 -2.13 11.49
CA VAL A 78 7.07 -1.33 11.72
C VAL A 78 7.56 -0.71 10.41
N SER A 79 7.59 -1.48 9.34
CA SER A 79 7.98 -1.02 8.01
C SER A 79 7.02 0.05 7.50
N MET A 80 5.73 -0.21 7.58
CA MET A 80 4.66 0.70 7.18
C MET A 80 4.70 2.03 7.96
N ALA A 81 4.95 2.00 9.27
CA ALA A 81 5.05 3.19 10.09
C ALA A 81 6.12 4.17 9.61
N THR A 82 7.14 3.69 8.91
CA THR A 82 8.25 4.54 8.41
C THR A 82 7.89 5.39 7.19
N VAL A 83 6.76 5.10 6.54
CA VAL A 83 6.31 5.77 5.31
C VAL A 83 4.85 6.22 5.38
N ILE A 84 4.20 6.07 6.52
CA ILE A 84 2.75 6.26 6.66
C ILE A 84 2.29 7.68 6.27
N GLU A 85 3.14 8.69 6.47
CA GLU A 85 2.85 10.08 6.11
C GLU A 85 2.81 10.29 4.59
N ASP A 86 3.46 9.42 3.81
CA ASP A 86 3.47 9.47 2.36
C ASP A 86 2.28 8.74 1.73
N VAL A 87 1.60 7.88 2.50
CA VAL A 87 0.56 6.98 1.99
C VAL A 87 -0.71 7.75 1.62
N ILE A 88 -1.05 7.75 0.34
CA ILE A 88 -2.30 8.32 -0.18
C ILE A 88 -3.29 7.26 -0.66
N HIS A 89 -2.83 6.04 -0.86
CA HIS A 89 -3.63 4.90 -1.30
C HIS A 89 -3.07 3.60 -0.74
N VAL A 90 -3.94 2.62 -0.48
CA VAL A 90 -3.55 1.30 0.01
C VAL A 90 -4.14 0.24 -0.90
N HIS A 91 -3.32 -0.71 -1.35
CA HIS A 91 -3.78 -1.96 -1.93
C HIS A 91 -3.75 -3.05 -0.86
N VAL A 92 -4.79 -3.88 -0.90
CA VAL A 92 -5.00 -4.96 0.08
C VAL A 92 -5.11 -6.27 -0.68
N ASP A 93 -4.08 -7.04 -0.56
CA ASP A 93 -3.99 -8.41 -1.00
C ASP A 93 -3.17 -9.21 0.02
N ASP A 94 -3.07 -10.51 -0.14
CA ASP A 94 -2.32 -11.38 0.74
C ASP A 94 -1.23 -12.12 -0.04
N CYS A 95 -0.21 -12.59 0.66
CA CYS A 95 0.84 -13.40 0.07
C CYS A 95 1.25 -14.53 1.02
N LYS A 96 1.96 -15.49 0.49
CA LYS A 96 2.45 -16.66 1.22
C LYS A 96 3.83 -17.05 0.78
N ASP A 97 4.63 -17.58 1.72
CA ASP A 97 5.99 -18.07 1.48
C ASP A 97 6.92 -16.99 0.84
N GLY A 98 6.64 -15.69 1.08
CA GLY A 98 7.39 -14.58 0.49
C GLY A 98 7.25 -14.47 -1.04
N VAL A 99 6.17 -15.01 -1.62
CA VAL A 99 5.91 -14.98 -3.06
C VAL A 99 4.83 -13.96 -3.38
N HIS A 100 5.11 -13.09 -4.35
CA HIS A 100 4.16 -12.10 -4.86
C HIS A 100 3.01 -12.79 -5.63
N GLN A 101 1.85 -12.92 -5.02
CA GLN A 101 0.74 -13.76 -5.52
C GLN A 101 -0.61 -13.05 -5.64
N HIS A 102 -0.85 -11.93 -4.99
CA HIS A 102 -2.17 -11.27 -4.85
C HIS A 102 -3.27 -12.26 -4.41
N LEU A 103 -3.03 -12.92 -3.28
CA LEU A 103 -4.03 -13.83 -2.69
C LEU A 103 -5.15 -13.02 -2.03
N GLU A 104 -6.30 -13.65 -1.90
CA GLU A 104 -7.39 -13.10 -1.10
C GLU A 104 -6.96 -12.91 0.35
N PRO A 105 -7.24 -11.74 0.98
CA PRO A 105 -7.00 -11.52 2.40
C PRO A 105 -7.50 -12.66 3.28
N GLY A 106 -6.60 -13.24 4.09
CA GLY A 106 -6.83 -14.43 4.90
C GLY A 106 -6.51 -15.75 4.22
N ALA A 107 -6.09 -15.77 2.97
CA ALA A 107 -5.61 -16.95 2.27
C ALA A 107 -4.07 -17.10 2.31
N GLY A 108 -3.37 -16.06 2.70
CA GLY A 108 -1.92 -16.01 2.87
C GLY A 108 -1.48 -15.98 4.34
N GLU A 109 -0.46 -15.18 4.63
CA GLU A 109 0.21 -15.13 5.95
C GLU A 109 0.21 -13.72 6.56
N ILE A 110 -0.41 -12.72 5.92
CA ILE A 110 -0.44 -11.36 6.43
C ILE A 110 -1.43 -11.24 7.60
N ASP A 111 -0.93 -10.76 8.75
CA ASP A 111 -1.80 -10.31 9.84
C ASP A 111 -2.24 -8.86 9.57
N PHE A 112 -3.43 -8.69 9.05
CA PHE A 112 -3.99 -7.38 8.74
C PHE A 112 -4.34 -6.55 9.96
N GLY A 113 -4.53 -7.16 11.13
CA GLY A 113 -4.94 -6.45 12.35
C GLY A 113 -4.02 -5.29 12.71
N PRO A 114 -2.71 -5.51 12.93
CA PRO A 114 -1.75 -4.44 13.23
C PRO A 114 -1.66 -3.37 12.14
N LEU A 115 -1.80 -3.74 10.86
CA LEU A 115 -1.72 -2.81 9.73
C LEU A 115 -2.94 -1.88 9.68
N LEU A 116 -4.14 -2.44 9.83
CA LEU A 116 -5.38 -1.68 9.92
C LEU A 116 -5.40 -0.78 11.16
N GLN A 117 -4.88 -1.27 12.29
CA GLN A 117 -4.74 -0.47 13.50
C GLN A 117 -3.86 0.76 13.26
N LEU A 118 -2.71 0.58 12.61
CA LEU A 118 -1.80 1.68 12.31
C LEU A 118 -2.47 2.73 11.41
N LEU A 119 -3.19 2.31 10.36
CA LEU A 119 -3.95 3.22 9.49
C LEU A 119 -4.95 4.07 10.30
N VAL A 120 -5.70 3.43 11.20
CA VAL A 120 -6.67 4.13 12.06
C VAL A 120 -5.98 5.10 13.01
N GLU A 121 -4.90 4.67 13.68
CA GLU A 121 -4.14 5.49 14.63
C GLU A 121 -3.51 6.72 13.99
N GLN A 122 -3.07 6.58 12.73
CA GLN A 122 -2.49 7.68 11.94
C GLN A 122 -3.54 8.54 11.22
N GLY A 123 -4.83 8.23 11.41
CA GLY A 123 -5.93 9.00 10.82
C GLY A 123 -6.03 8.87 9.30
N TYR A 124 -5.56 7.76 8.74
CA TYR A 124 -5.69 7.51 7.30
C TYR A 124 -7.17 7.53 6.89
N SER A 125 -7.49 8.33 5.89
CA SER A 125 -8.86 8.50 5.37
C SER A 125 -8.97 8.24 3.88
N GLY A 126 -7.89 7.75 3.26
CA GLY A 126 -7.87 7.35 1.85
C GLY A 126 -8.62 6.05 1.60
N LEU A 127 -8.60 5.60 0.35
CA LEU A 127 -9.19 4.33 -0.04
C LEU A 127 -8.22 3.18 0.22
N ALA A 128 -8.77 2.04 0.65
CA ALA A 128 -8.10 0.76 0.63
C ALA A 128 -8.81 -0.13 -0.41
N LEU A 129 -8.12 -0.45 -1.49
CA LEU A 129 -8.64 -1.26 -2.59
C LEU A 129 -8.11 -2.69 -2.47
N VAL A 130 -9.02 -3.64 -2.64
CA VAL A 130 -8.64 -5.05 -2.75
C VAL A 130 -8.13 -5.33 -4.16
N GLU A 131 -6.89 -5.80 -4.27
CA GLU A 131 -6.26 -6.14 -5.55
C GLU A 131 -6.07 -7.64 -5.70
N LEU A 132 -6.92 -8.27 -6.50
CA LEU A 132 -6.87 -9.71 -6.80
C LEU A 132 -6.75 -9.93 -8.31
N SER A 133 -5.64 -9.47 -8.87
CA SER A 133 -5.40 -9.39 -10.32
C SER A 133 -5.59 -10.72 -11.06
N ARG A 134 -5.39 -11.86 -10.39
CA ARG A 134 -5.51 -13.20 -10.97
C ARG A 134 -6.90 -13.82 -10.82
N ASP A 135 -7.75 -13.25 -9.96
CA ASP A 135 -9.06 -13.79 -9.59
C ASP A 135 -10.25 -12.95 -10.09
N SER A 136 -10.03 -12.05 -11.03
CA SER A 136 -11.06 -11.16 -11.59
C SER A 136 -12.30 -11.90 -12.11
N HIS A 137 -12.13 -13.15 -12.59
CA HIS A 137 -13.21 -14.00 -13.04
C HIS A 137 -14.13 -14.51 -11.91
N ARG A 138 -13.67 -14.41 -10.65
CA ARG A 138 -14.40 -14.79 -9.44
C ARG A 138 -14.78 -13.59 -8.57
N ALA A 139 -14.60 -12.38 -9.07
CA ALA A 139 -14.78 -11.14 -8.32
C ALA A 139 -16.10 -11.08 -7.52
N PRO A 140 -17.28 -11.47 -8.03
CA PRO A 140 -18.52 -11.39 -7.26
C PRO A 140 -18.51 -12.24 -5.97
N GLU A 141 -17.87 -13.42 -6.00
CA GLU A 141 -17.73 -14.30 -4.85
C GLU A 141 -16.69 -13.75 -3.86
N LEU A 142 -15.54 -13.32 -4.39
CA LEU A 142 -14.40 -12.92 -3.59
C LEU A 142 -14.62 -11.60 -2.87
N ILE A 143 -15.25 -10.61 -3.51
CA ILE A 143 -15.51 -9.29 -2.92
C ILE A 143 -16.29 -9.41 -1.62
N GLU A 144 -17.38 -10.19 -1.61
CA GLU A 144 -18.20 -10.33 -0.41
C GLU A 144 -17.43 -10.97 0.75
N ARG A 145 -16.63 -12.00 0.46
CA ARG A 145 -15.83 -12.72 1.44
C ARG A 145 -14.70 -11.88 1.99
N THR A 146 -13.98 -11.18 1.11
CA THR A 146 -12.89 -10.29 1.48
C THR A 146 -13.38 -9.12 2.35
N ILE A 147 -14.48 -8.47 1.98
CA ILE A 147 -15.06 -7.39 2.79
C ILE A 147 -15.41 -7.89 4.19
N ARG A 148 -16.05 -9.05 4.30
CA ARG A 148 -16.36 -9.63 5.62
C ARG A 148 -15.12 -9.91 6.45
N TYR A 149 -14.08 -10.45 5.84
CA TYR A 149 -12.82 -10.73 6.53
C TYR A 149 -12.19 -9.44 7.08
N LEU A 150 -12.08 -8.41 6.25
CA LEU A 150 -11.49 -7.12 6.65
C LEU A 150 -12.35 -6.42 7.72
N GLN A 151 -13.68 -6.49 7.64
CA GLN A 151 -14.58 -5.95 8.68
C GLN A 151 -14.41 -6.65 10.03
N VAL A 152 -14.16 -7.95 10.04
CA VAL A 152 -13.87 -8.69 11.28
C VAL A 152 -12.52 -8.25 11.84
N ALA A 153 -11.48 -8.14 11.03
CA ALA A 153 -10.17 -7.68 11.45
C ALA A 153 -10.24 -6.24 12.02
N GLU A 154 -10.96 -5.34 11.36
CA GLU A 154 -11.18 -3.97 11.84
C GLU A 154 -11.94 -3.94 13.18
N ALA A 155 -12.97 -4.76 13.32
CA ALA A 155 -13.75 -4.83 14.56
C ALA A 155 -12.90 -5.33 15.74
N GLU A 156 -12.00 -6.27 15.53
CA GLU A 156 -11.04 -6.73 16.52
C GLU A 156 -10.07 -5.63 16.95
N VAL A 157 -9.54 -4.86 16.01
CA VAL A 157 -8.70 -3.69 16.27
C VAL A 157 -9.45 -2.68 17.14
N ASN A 158 -10.66 -2.29 16.74
CA ASN A 158 -11.49 -1.33 17.47
C ASN A 158 -11.81 -1.81 18.89
N SER A 159 -11.98 -3.10 19.11
CA SER A 159 -12.22 -3.69 20.43
C SER A 159 -11.00 -3.62 21.35
N ARG A 160 -9.79 -3.79 20.80
CA ARG A 160 -8.51 -3.74 21.53
C ARG A 160 -8.11 -2.31 21.89
N THR A 161 -8.35 -1.35 21.00
CA THR A 161 -7.99 0.06 21.20
C THR A 161 -8.94 0.82 22.14
N GLY A 162 -10.03 0.19 22.58
CA GLY A 162 -10.99 0.81 23.51
C GLY A 162 -11.68 2.03 22.92
N ASN A 163 -11.72 2.18 21.60
CA ASN A 163 -12.29 3.32 20.91
C ASN A 163 -13.83 3.27 20.93
N ASN A 164 -14.38 3.45 22.14
CA ASN A 164 -15.81 3.58 22.41
C ASN A 164 -16.30 5.01 22.08
N SER A 165 -15.72 5.67 21.09
CA SER A 165 -15.99 7.06 20.70
C SER A 165 -17.09 7.18 19.67
N ARG A 166 -18.08 6.28 19.65
CA ARG A 166 -19.37 6.55 19.00
C ARG A 166 -20.43 6.80 20.05
N LYS A 167 -20.31 7.92 20.75
CA LYS A 167 -21.44 8.59 21.35
C LYS A 167 -21.60 9.95 20.68
N GLY A 168 -22.48 10.03 19.78
CA GLY A 168 -23.11 11.26 19.39
C GLY A 168 -24.29 10.92 18.56
N PRO A 169 -25.44 11.24 18.98
CA PRO A 169 -26.38 11.86 18.10
C PRO A 169 -27.02 13.00 18.80
N VAL A 170 -27.34 13.96 18.07
CA VAL A 170 -28.74 14.48 18.19
C VAL A 170 -29.11 15.07 16.86
#